data_493529c97ff66c6ef647013014d04dc8
#
_entry.id   493529c97ff66c6ef647013014d04dc8
#
_cell.length_a   1.000
_cell.length_b   1.000
_cell.length_c   1.000
_cell.angle_alpha   90.00
_cell.angle_beta   90.00
_cell.angle_gamma   90.00
#
_symmetry.space_group_name_H-M   'P 1'
#
loop_
_entity.id
_entity.type
_entity.pdbx_description
1 polymer ?
#
loop_
_entity_poly.entity_id
_entity_poly.type
_entity_poly.pdbx_seq_one_letter_code
_entity_poly.pdbx_strand_id
1 'polypeptide(L)'
;MITAPRTLLFLLASSLAFAQGGRGGPGGFGGPGAQLDMEGKGAEAREAFQKAYDSAATPAAKAQALRNIAMSWAFEGNCKKTAEYEDKVIEYWKTQEAEQPGNAFYQEGEMADEAARVCIDYGDLDTAAAYYKKGRDLGAKEPNIAAGRKDLWEYRYQHALARLAARRGNKAEAQKQVEAARATLERMKTDDPNLYQQQIGFLPYLTGYVAYYAGDYQTALADFQKDTRNDAFITAMMAMAYEKLGDNAKAKEYWQKAAGARGHNPPAAFAVPTARKKLGE
;
A
#
# COMPACT_ATOMS: atom_id res chain seq x y z
N MET A 1 -29.77 24.43 -48.79
CA MET A 1 -28.46 23.99 -48.23
C MET A 1 -28.43 24.40 -46.77
N ILE A 2 -28.70 23.44 -45.90
CA ILE A 2 -28.76 23.68 -44.44
C ILE A 2 -27.57 22.92 -43.87
N THR A 3 -26.56 23.67 -43.40
CA THR A 3 -25.37 23.09 -42.77
C THR A 3 -25.65 22.84 -41.28
N ALA A 4 -25.64 21.58 -40.90
CA ALA A 4 -25.73 21.17 -39.48
C ALA A 4 -24.41 21.46 -38.74
N PRO A 5 -24.46 21.88 -37.48
CA PRO A 5 -23.26 22.06 -36.68
C PRO A 5 -22.70 20.71 -36.22
N ARG A 6 -21.40 20.47 -36.49
CA ARG A 6 -20.65 19.35 -35.93
C ARG A 6 -20.39 19.63 -34.45
N THR A 7 -21.13 18.92 -33.60
CA THR A 7 -20.85 18.86 -32.17
C THR A 7 -19.56 18.04 -31.96
N LEU A 8 -18.48 18.73 -31.60
CA LEU A 8 -17.22 18.12 -31.20
C LEU A 8 -17.44 17.50 -29.81
N LEU A 9 -17.59 16.19 -29.75
CA LEU A 9 -17.54 15.43 -28.50
C LEU A 9 -16.08 15.44 -28.00
N PHE A 10 -15.77 16.28 -27.03
CA PHE A 10 -14.55 16.15 -26.26
C PHE A 10 -14.68 14.91 -25.37
N LEU A 11 -14.12 13.80 -25.81
CA LEU A 11 -13.78 12.67 -24.95
C LEU A 11 -12.66 13.13 -24.01
N LEU A 12 -13.05 13.59 -22.82
CA LEU A 12 -12.15 13.70 -21.68
C LEU A 12 -11.71 12.27 -21.32
N ALA A 13 -10.60 11.83 -21.91
CA ALA A 13 -9.83 10.71 -21.41
C ALA A 13 -9.29 11.15 -20.04
N SER A 14 -10.04 10.89 -18.99
CA SER A 14 -9.53 10.92 -17.62
C SER A 14 -8.49 9.82 -17.51
N SER A 15 -7.23 10.15 -17.80
CA SER A 15 -6.09 9.34 -17.42
C SER A 15 -6.12 9.27 -15.89
N LEU A 16 -6.73 8.20 -15.36
CA LEU A 16 -6.54 7.76 -13.99
C LEU A 16 -5.05 7.42 -13.84
N ALA A 17 -4.25 8.43 -13.51
CA ALA A 17 -2.91 8.23 -13.01
C ALA A 17 -3.06 7.49 -11.67
N PHE A 18 -3.00 6.18 -11.74
CA PHE A 18 -2.82 5.37 -10.55
C PHE A 18 -1.59 5.92 -9.82
N ALA A 19 -1.79 6.32 -8.60
CA ALA A 19 -0.72 6.68 -7.70
C ALA A 19 0.15 5.44 -7.41
N GLN A 20 1.04 5.12 -8.34
CA GLN A 20 2.35 4.62 -7.95
C GLN A 20 2.90 5.67 -6.99
N GLY A 21 3.25 5.27 -5.78
CA GLY A 21 3.65 6.12 -4.67
C GLY A 21 4.32 7.41 -5.10
N GLY A 22 3.71 8.53 -4.74
CA GLY A 22 3.91 9.87 -5.26
C GLY A 22 5.31 10.13 -5.82
N ARG A 23 5.40 10.35 -7.13
CA ARG A 23 6.53 11.08 -7.69
C ARG A 23 6.45 12.49 -7.13
N GLY A 24 7.27 12.76 -6.10
CA GLY A 24 7.39 14.08 -5.52
C GLY A 24 7.65 15.12 -6.61
N GLY A 25 7.00 16.28 -6.49
CA GLY A 25 7.36 17.48 -7.22
C GLY A 25 8.86 17.81 -7.05
N PRO A 26 9.38 18.91 -7.63
CA PRO A 26 10.81 19.23 -7.63
C PRO A 26 11.36 19.36 -6.20
N GLY A 27 11.88 18.24 -5.66
CA GLY A 27 12.34 18.07 -4.28
C GLY A 27 12.47 16.61 -3.83
N GLY A 28 12.08 15.62 -4.67
CA GLY A 28 12.21 14.19 -4.35
C GLY A 28 11.24 13.70 -3.27
N PHE A 29 10.96 12.42 -3.26
CA PHE A 29 10.10 11.62 -2.40
C PHE A 29 9.73 12.23 -1.03
N GLY A 30 8.60 12.95 -0.92
CA GLY A 30 8.03 13.40 0.35
C GLY A 30 8.69 14.64 0.98
N GLY A 31 9.66 15.28 0.34
CA GLY A 31 10.33 16.46 0.87
C GLY A 31 11.26 16.20 2.08
N PRO A 32 11.71 17.27 2.78
CA PRO A 32 12.68 17.15 3.88
C PRO A 32 12.22 16.24 5.04
N GLY A 33 10.92 16.25 5.35
CA GLY A 33 10.36 15.39 6.42
C GLY A 33 10.50 13.90 6.11
N ALA A 34 10.25 13.49 4.85
CA ALA A 34 10.41 12.09 4.46
C ALA A 34 11.88 11.62 4.53
N GLN A 35 12.82 12.51 4.22
CA GLN A 35 14.23 12.20 4.38
C GLN A 35 14.58 11.99 5.86
N LEU A 36 14.05 12.83 6.77
CA LEU A 36 14.22 12.67 8.22
C LEU A 36 13.67 11.33 8.73
N ASP A 37 12.50 10.89 8.25
CA ASP A 37 11.96 9.58 8.60
C ASP A 37 12.88 8.44 8.14
N MET A 38 13.39 8.52 6.92
CA MET A 38 14.36 7.55 6.40
C MET A 38 15.68 7.56 7.19
N GLU A 39 16.04 8.66 7.86
CA GLU A 39 17.18 8.78 8.76
C GLU A 39 16.87 8.33 10.20
N GLY A 40 15.62 7.96 10.50
CA GLY A 40 15.20 7.59 11.85
C GLY A 40 14.92 8.78 12.78
N LYS A 41 14.76 9.99 12.22
CA LYS A 41 14.48 11.25 12.94
C LYS A 41 12.98 11.59 12.89
N GLY A 42 12.14 10.65 13.32
CA GLY A 42 10.68 10.75 13.18
C GLY A 42 10.05 11.96 13.89
N ALA A 43 10.59 12.38 15.05
CA ALA A 43 10.09 13.57 15.73
C ALA A 43 10.31 14.85 14.89
N GLU A 44 11.52 15.02 14.34
CA GLU A 44 11.86 16.14 13.46
C GLU A 44 11.07 16.11 12.14
N ALA A 45 10.84 14.91 11.60
CA ALA A 45 9.99 14.69 10.43
C ALA A 45 8.55 15.19 10.67
N ARG A 46 7.96 14.80 11.80
CA ARG A 46 6.60 15.22 12.18
C ARG A 46 6.49 16.73 12.42
N GLU A 47 7.53 17.36 12.99
CA GLU A 47 7.56 18.83 13.08
C GLU A 47 7.56 19.48 11.70
N ALA A 48 8.33 18.95 10.75
CA ALA A 48 8.35 19.48 9.37
C ALA A 48 6.99 19.30 8.69
N PHE A 49 6.34 18.15 8.86
CA PHE A 49 5.00 17.91 8.31
C PHE A 49 3.91 18.72 9.01
N GLN A 50 4.03 18.97 10.32
CA GLN A 50 3.11 19.84 11.04
C GLN A 50 3.22 21.30 10.54
N LYS A 51 4.42 21.81 10.31
CA LYS A 51 4.62 23.13 9.69
C LYS A 51 4.00 23.19 8.30
N ALA A 52 4.11 22.11 7.51
CA ALA A 52 3.44 22.04 6.20
C ALA A 52 1.92 22.05 6.34
N TYR A 53 1.35 21.36 7.32
CA TYR A 53 -0.08 21.38 7.62
C TYR A 53 -0.56 22.78 8.01
N ASP A 54 0.17 23.44 8.93
CA ASP A 54 -0.20 24.75 9.47
C ASP A 54 -0.14 25.85 8.38
N SER A 55 0.80 25.75 7.45
CA SER A 55 0.97 26.69 6.33
C SER A 55 0.16 26.33 5.08
N ALA A 56 -0.55 25.19 5.08
CA ALA A 56 -1.28 24.73 3.92
C ALA A 56 -2.47 25.62 3.60
N ALA A 57 -2.50 26.17 2.38
CA ALA A 57 -3.55 27.06 1.92
C ALA A 57 -4.85 26.34 1.50
N THR A 58 -4.79 25.01 1.26
CA THR A 58 -5.95 24.24 0.78
C THR A 58 -6.22 23.02 1.64
N PRO A 59 -7.48 22.56 1.72
CA PRO A 59 -7.80 21.30 2.41
C PRO A 59 -7.02 20.09 1.87
N ALA A 60 -6.81 20.02 0.56
CA ALA A 60 -6.02 18.95 -0.07
C ALA A 60 -4.55 18.95 0.41
N ALA A 61 -3.92 20.12 0.51
CA ALA A 61 -2.57 20.22 1.04
C ALA A 61 -2.50 19.84 2.53
N LYS A 62 -3.53 20.16 3.32
CA LYS A 62 -3.64 19.71 4.71
C LYS A 62 -3.78 18.19 4.80
N ALA A 63 -4.63 17.58 3.98
CA ALA A 63 -4.79 16.12 3.93
C ALA A 63 -3.47 15.42 3.55
N GLN A 64 -2.72 15.96 2.59
CA GLN A 64 -1.41 15.44 2.22
C GLN A 64 -0.41 15.53 3.38
N ALA A 65 -0.40 16.62 4.13
CA ALA A 65 0.45 16.76 5.31
C ALA A 65 0.07 15.76 6.42
N LEU A 66 -1.24 15.52 6.64
CA LEU A 66 -1.72 14.50 7.58
C LEU A 66 -1.28 13.08 7.17
N ARG A 67 -1.38 12.75 5.86
CA ARG A 67 -0.87 11.46 5.35
C ARG A 67 0.63 11.31 5.56
N ASN A 68 1.40 12.38 5.37
CA ASN A 68 2.83 12.35 5.66
C ASN A 68 3.12 12.13 7.15
N ILE A 69 2.32 12.71 8.06
CA ILE A 69 2.43 12.45 9.50
C ILE A 69 2.06 10.99 9.81
N ALA A 70 1.02 10.44 9.16
CA ALA A 70 0.68 9.02 9.29
C ALA A 70 1.86 8.11 8.91
N MET A 71 2.49 8.38 7.76
CA MET A 71 3.68 7.63 7.32
C MET A 71 4.86 7.81 8.27
N SER A 72 5.09 8.99 8.83
CA SER A 72 6.12 9.18 9.86
C SER A 72 5.92 8.28 11.07
N TRP A 73 4.69 8.13 11.55
CA TRP A 73 4.37 7.16 12.59
C TRP A 73 4.54 5.71 12.14
N ALA A 74 4.32 5.42 10.85
CA ALA A 74 4.56 4.11 10.27
C ALA A 74 6.05 3.73 10.30
N PHE A 75 6.97 4.67 10.06
CA PHE A 75 8.42 4.45 10.18
C PHE A 75 8.85 4.09 11.61
N GLU A 76 8.10 4.50 12.62
CA GLU A 76 8.29 4.10 14.02
C GLU A 76 7.52 2.81 14.40
N GLY A 77 6.79 2.21 13.46
CA GLY A 77 5.97 1.03 13.72
C GLY A 77 4.72 1.29 14.57
N ASN A 78 4.32 2.55 14.69
CA ASN A 78 3.18 2.93 15.52
C ASN A 78 1.87 2.81 14.76
N CYS A 79 1.35 1.56 14.64
CA CYS A 79 0.10 1.25 13.99
C CYS A 79 -1.06 2.17 14.43
N LYS A 80 -1.21 2.37 15.73
CA LYS A 80 -2.32 3.14 16.31
C LYS A 80 -2.32 4.60 15.85
N LYS A 81 -1.15 5.23 15.85
CA LYS A 81 -0.99 6.62 15.40
C LYS A 81 -1.10 6.72 13.88
N THR A 82 -0.56 5.77 13.14
CA THR A 82 -0.76 5.71 11.69
C THR A 82 -2.24 5.68 11.34
N ALA A 83 -3.00 4.76 11.95
CA ALA A 83 -4.44 4.64 11.75
C ALA A 83 -5.22 5.91 12.12
N GLU A 84 -4.87 6.55 13.26
CA GLU A 84 -5.49 7.81 13.68
C GLU A 84 -5.32 8.93 12.64
N TYR A 85 -4.14 9.03 12.03
CA TYR A 85 -3.88 10.08 11.04
C TYR A 85 -4.45 9.75 9.67
N GLU A 86 -4.45 8.45 9.26
CA GLU A 86 -5.15 8.04 8.04
C GLU A 86 -6.67 8.26 8.14
N ASP A 87 -7.26 8.10 9.33
CA ASP A 87 -8.67 8.42 9.53
C ASP A 87 -8.97 9.90 9.29
N LYS A 88 -8.07 10.81 9.67
CA LYS A 88 -8.21 12.25 9.37
C LYS A 88 -8.13 12.52 7.86
N VAL A 89 -7.32 11.76 7.11
CA VAL A 89 -7.26 11.86 5.65
C VAL A 89 -8.54 11.30 5.02
N ILE A 90 -9.09 10.20 5.55
CA ILE A 90 -10.39 9.67 5.12
C ILE A 90 -11.49 10.71 5.32
N GLU A 91 -11.54 11.41 6.45
CA GLU A 91 -12.54 12.47 6.67
C GLU A 91 -12.42 13.62 5.63
N TYR A 92 -11.21 13.94 5.21
CA TYR A 92 -11.04 14.87 4.09
C TYR A 92 -11.66 14.32 2.78
N TRP A 93 -11.37 13.05 2.42
CA TRP A 93 -11.87 12.46 1.18
C TRP A 93 -13.39 12.35 1.16
N LYS A 94 -14.04 12.10 2.29
CA LYS A 94 -15.50 12.16 2.42
C LYS A 94 -16.09 13.52 1.99
N THR A 95 -15.39 14.62 2.21
CA THR A 95 -15.84 15.93 1.75
C THR A 95 -15.79 16.07 0.23
N GLN A 96 -15.09 15.15 -0.47
CA GLN A 96 -14.92 15.16 -1.91
C GLN A 96 -15.87 14.20 -2.64
N GLU A 97 -16.66 13.40 -1.93
CA GLU A 97 -17.53 12.38 -2.51
C GLU A 97 -18.53 12.92 -3.53
N ALA A 98 -19.08 14.12 -3.29
CA ALA A 98 -20.06 14.73 -4.17
C ALA A 98 -19.44 15.25 -5.49
N GLU A 99 -18.21 15.75 -5.44
CA GLU A 99 -17.56 16.36 -6.60
C GLU A 99 -16.78 15.36 -7.45
N GLN A 100 -16.16 14.36 -6.81
CA GLN A 100 -15.32 13.37 -7.47
C GLN A 100 -15.48 11.96 -6.86
N PRO A 101 -16.69 11.37 -6.93
CA PRO A 101 -16.99 10.14 -6.20
C PRO A 101 -16.02 9.00 -6.52
N GLY A 102 -15.70 8.75 -7.78
CA GLY A 102 -14.80 7.68 -8.18
C GLY A 102 -13.39 7.78 -7.58
N ASN A 103 -12.88 9.00 -7.36
CA ASN A 103 -11.59 9.22 -6.70
C ASN A 103 -11.74 9.21 -5.18
N ALA A 104 -12.76 9.87 -4.62
CA ALA A 104 -12.94 10.00 -3.18
C ALA A 104 -13.08 8.63 -2.51
N PHE A 105 -14.01 7.80 -2.94
CA PHE A 105 -14.20 6.45 -2.39
C PHE A 105 -12.97 5.55 -2.58
N TYR A 106 -12.23 5.72 -3.70
CA TYR A 106 -10.96 5.01 -3.88
C TYR A 106 -9.93 5.42 -2.82
N GLN A 107 -9.75 6.71 -2.61
CA GLN A 107 -8.77 7.23 -1.64
C GLN A 107 -9.15 6.88 -0.19
N GLU A 108 -10.43 6.92 0.15
CA GLU A 108 -10.90 6.48 1.46
C GLU A 108 -10.52 5.01 1.74
N GLY A 109 -10.77 4.14 0.77
CA GLY A 109 -10.37 2.74 0.85
C GLY A 109 -8.86 2.56 0.92
N GLU A 110 -8.10 3.31 0.11
CA GLU A 110 -6.64 3.26 0.06
C GLU A 110 -6.01 3.67 1.40
N MET A 111 -6.47 4.75 2.04
CA MET A 111 -5.95 5.22 3.33
C MET A 111 -6.19 4.17 4.43
N ALA A 112 -7.36 3.54 4.43
CA ALA A 112 -7.62 2.44 5.35
C ALA A 112 -6.69 1.24 5.10
N ASP A 113 -6.44 0.87 3.83
CA ASP A 113 -5.52 -0.19 3.46
C ASP A 113 -4.06 0.15 3.84
N GLU A 114 -3.63 1.41 3.73
CA GLU A 114 -2.29 1.87 4.19
C GLU A 114 -2.14 1.66 5.70
N ALA A 115 -3.12 2.11 6.50
CA ALA A 115 -3.13 1.87 7.94
C ALA A 115 -3.08 0.37 8.29
N ALA A 116 -3.92 -0.42 7.63
CA ALA A 116 -3.96 -1.86 7.81
C ALA A 116 -2.63 -2.54 7.47
N ARG A 117 -1.95 -2.05 6.40
CA ARG A 117 -0.65 -2.55 5.98
C ARG A 117 0.41 -2.33 7.05
N VAL A 118 0.48 -1.15 7.63
CA VAL A 118 1.40 -0.86 8.74
C VAL A 118 1.08 -1.75 9.94
N CYS A 119 -0.18 -1.89 10.30
CA CYS A 119 -0.59 -2.69 11.44
C CYS A 119 -0.22 -4.18 11.29
N ILE A 120 -0.47 -4.79 10.13
CA ILE A 120 -0.09 -6.21 9.91
C ILE A 120 1.42 -6.40 9.94
N ASP A 121 2.18 -5.47 9.35
CA ASP A 121 3.63 -5.59 9.25
C ASP A 121 4.29 -5.52 10.65
N TYR A 122 3.75 -4.72 11.56
CA TYR A 122 4.20 -4.60 12.95
C TYR A 122 3.47 -5.52 13.95
N GLY A 123 2.53 -6.35 13.50
CA GLY A 123 1.96 -7.46 14.29
C GLY A 123 0.65 -7.18 14.99
N ASP A 124 0.06 -6.00 14.84
CA ASP A 124 -1.31 -5.72 15.33
C ASP A 124 -2.33 -6.24 14.31
N LEU A 125 -2.57 -7.56 14.40
CA LEU A 125 -3.40 -8.27 13.41
C LEU A 125 -4.89 -7.95 13.52
N ASP A 126 -5.36 -7.53 14.67
CA ASP A 126 -6.78 -7.24 14.88
C ASP A 126 -7.12 -5.84 14.35
N THR A 127 -6.27 -4.85 14.61
CA THR A 127 -6.39 -3.53 13.97
C THR A 127 -6.22 -3.65 12.45
N ALA A 128 -5.25 -4.44 11.97
CA ALA A 128 -5.08 -4.68 10.54
C ALA A 128 -6.34 -5.28 9.90
N ALA A 129 -6.95 -6.29 10.53
CA ALA A 129 -8.17 -6.91 10.02
C ALA A 129 -9.35 -5.92 9.94
N ALA A 130 -9.52 -5.08 10.97
CA ALA A 130 -10.56 -4.06 11.01
C ALA A 130 -10.37 -3.03 9.88
N TYR A 131 -9.14 -2.56 9.66
CA TYR A 131 -8.83 -1.54 8.66
C TYR A 131 -8.87 -2.09 7.23
N TYR A 132 -8.44 -3.33 6.96
CA TYR A 132 -8.64 -3.95 5.64
C TYR A 132 -10.12 -4.13 5.32
N LYS A 133 -10.94 -4.51 6.31
CA LYS A 133 -12.40 -4.55 6.12
C LYS A 133 -12.94 -3.16 5.84
N LYS A 134 -12.50 -2.14 6.59
CA LYS A 134 -12.88 -0.73 6.39
C LYS A 134 -12.51 -0.26 4.99
N GLY A 135 -11.31 -0.56 4.49
CA GLY A 135 -10.84 -0.18 3.16
C GLY A 135 -11.71 -0.75 2.06
N ARG A 136 -12.00 -2.06 2.11
CA ARG A 136 -12.93 -2.70 1.17
C ARG A 136 -14.32 -2.05 1.24
N ASP A 137 -14.85 -1.87 2.44
CA ASP A 137 -16.23 -1.39 2.62
C ASP A 137 -16.39 0.09 2.16
N LEU A 138 -15.36 0.92 2.33
CA LEU A 138 -15.34 2.29 1.83
C LEU A 138 -15.24 2.33 0.30
N GLY A 139 -14.24 1.67 -0.26
CA GLY A 139 -14.04 1.66 -1.71
C GLY A 139 -15.21 1.05 -2.49
N ALA A 140 -15.89 0.07 -1.91
CA ALA A 140 -17.08 -0.55 -2.52
C ALA A 140 -18.35 0.31 -2.50
N LYS A 141 -18.35 1.42 -1.75
CA LYS A 141 -19.49 2.38 -1.70
C LYS A 141 -19.54 3.32 -2.90
N GLU A 142 -18.53 3.32 -3.76
CA GLU A 142 -18.51 4.15 -4.96
C GLU A 142 -19.83 4.00 -5.74
N PRO A 143 -20.57 5.09 -6.02
CA PRO A 143 -21.82 5.02 -6.77
C PRO A 143 -21.60 4.50 -8.19
N ASN A 144 -22.40 3.53 -8.62
CA ASN A 144 -22.29 2.90 -9.94
C ASN A 144 -20.91 2.28 -10.22
N ILE A 145 -20.26 1.77 -9.18
CA ILE A 145 -18.93 1.18 -9.27
C ILE A 145 -18.82 0.16 -10.43
N ALA A 146 -17.82 0.34 -11.28
CA ALA A 146 -17.55 -0.59 -12.38
C ALA A 146 -17.16 -1.99 -11.86
N ALA A 147 -17.50 -3.04 -12.62
CA ALA A 147 -17.25 -4.43 -12.23
C ALA A 147 -15.76 -4.68 -11.89
N GLY A 148 -14.83 -4.27 -12.73
CA GLY A 148 -13.40 -4.42 -12.48
C GLY A 148 -12.92 -3.68 -11.22
N ARG A 149 -13.53 -2.52 -10.92
CA ARG A 149 -13.23 -1.76 -9.71
C ARG A 149 -13.76 -2.46 -8.45
N LYS A 150 -14.94 -3.10 -8.56
CA LYS A 150 -15.48 -3.94 -7.50
C LYS A 150 -14.60 -5.16 -7.25
N ASP A 151 -14.12 -5.80 -8.32
CA ASP A 151 -13.16 -6.91 -8.21
C ASP A 151 -11.83 -6.47 -7.62
N LEU A 152 -11.38 -5.23 -7.84
CA LEU A 152 -10.17 -4.69 -7.21
C LEU A 152 -10.27 -4.70 -5.68
N TRP A 153 -11.37 -4.19 -5.12
CA TRP A 153 -11.57 -4.17 -3.67
C TRP A 153 -11.72 -5.56 -3.08
N GLU A 154 -12.40 -6.45 -3.79
CA GLU A 154 -12.53 -7.84 -3.37
C GLU A 154 -11.18 -8.56 -3.41
N TYR A 155 -10.40 -8.41 -4.47
CA TYR A 155 -9.05 -8.96 -4.60
C TYR A 155 -8.13 -8.48 -3.47
N ARG A 156 -8.09 -7.18 -3.22
CA ARG A 156 -7.28 -6.59 -2.14
C ARG A 156 -7.68 -7.14 -0.77
N TYR A 157 -8.97 -7.31 -0.54
CA TYR A 157 -9.47 -7.86 0.72
C TYR A 157 -9.11 -9.34 0.89
N GLN A 158 -9.28 -10.16 -0.14
CA GLN A 158 -8.85 -11.57 -0.13
C GLN A 158 -7.34 -11.69 0.08
N HIS A 159 -6.55 -10.84 -0.58
CA HIS A 159 -5.12 -10.73 -0.38
C HIS A 159 -4.76 -10.40 1.08
N ALA A 160 -5.49 -9.50 1.71
CA ALA A 160 -5.33 -9.15 3.12
C ALA A 160 -5.71 -10.32 4.05
N LEU A 161 -6.85 -10.97 3.79
CA LEU A 161 -7.31 -12.13 4.57
C LEU A 161 -6.32 -13.30 4.51
N ALA A 162 -5.73 -13.59 3.34
CA ALA A 162 -4.71 -14.61 3.19
C ALA A 162 -3.47 -14.29 4.06
N ARG A 163 -3.00 -13.05 4.06
CA ARG A 163 -1.85 -12.61 4.88
C ARG A 163 -2.16 -12.67 6.37
N LEU A 164 -3.35 -12.23 6.79
CA LEU A 164 -3.79 -12.31 8.18
C LEU A 164 -3.89 -13.77 8.65
N ALA A 165 -4.46 -14.65 7.84
CA ALA A 165 -4.55 -16.08 8.14
C ALA A 165 -3.16 -16.71 8.26
N ALA A 166 -2.22 -16.38 7.34
CA ALA A 166 -0.84 -16.86 7.39
C ALA A 166 -0.13 -16.40 8.67
N ARG A 167 -0.27 -15.12 9.05
CA ARG A 167 0.29 -14.56 10.31
C ARG A 167 -0.28 -15.21 11.56
N ARG A 168 -1.54 -15.63 11.53
CA ARG A 168 -2.22 -16.37 12.60
C ARG A 168 -1.93 -17.87 12.59
N GLY A 169 -1.10 -18.35 11.66
CA GLY A 169 -0.75 -19.78 11.53
C GLY A 169 -1.86 -20.64 10.93
N ASN A 170 -2.94 -20.06 10.43
CA ASN A 170 -4.04 -20.79 9.81
C ASN A 170 -3.74 -21.04 8.31
N LYS A 171 -2.95 -22.07 8.03
CA LYS A 171 -2.51 -22.41 6.67
C LYS A 171 -3.66 -22.72 5.72
N ALA A 172 -4.70 -23.44 6.21
CA ALA A 172 -5.85 -23.81 5.38
C ALA A 172 -6.64 -22.59 4.92
N GLU A 173 -6.92 -21.65 5.84
CA GLU A 173 -7.61 -20.42 5.50
C GLU A 173 -6.75 -19.52 4.61
N ALA A 174 -5.43 -19.43 4.87
CA ALA A 174 -4.53 -18.67 4.02
C ALA A 174 -4.57 -19.17 2.57
N GLN A 175 -4.48 -20.48 2.35
CA GLN A 175 -4.56 -21.07 1.01
C GLN A 175 -5.93 -20.83 0.36
N LYS A 176 -7.02 -21.02 1.10
CA LYS A 176 -8.38 -20.73 0.61
C LYS A 176 -8.51 -19.29 0.09
N GLN A 177 -7.96 -18.33 0.83
CA GLN A 177 -8.01 -16.91 0.43
C GLN A 177 -7.07 -16.60 -0.75
N VAL A 178 -5.96 -17.31 -0.91
CA VAL A 178 -5.12 -17.24 -2.13
C VAL A 178 -5.90 -17.69 -3.35
N GLU A 179 -6.61 -18.81 -3.27
CA GLU A 179 -7.42 -19.29 -4.39
C GLU A 179 -8.60 -18.35 -4.71
N ALA A 180 -9.22 -17.77 -3.69
CA ALA A 180 -10.25 -16.74 -3.88
C ALA A 180 -9.67 -15.51 -4.61
N ALA A 181 -8.48 -15.04 -4.22
CA ALA A 181 -7.79 -13.94 -4.87
C ALA A 181 -7.47 -14.25 -6.35
N ARG A 182 -7.03 -15.48 -6.66
CA ARG A 182 -6.81 -15.94 -8.04
C ARG A 182 -8.11 -15.90 -8.88
N ALA A 183 -9.20 -16.42 -8.33
CA ALA A 183 -10.49 -16.43 -8.98
C ALA A 183 -11.00 -15.00 -9.26
N THR A 184 -10.77 -14.07 -8.34
CA THR A 184 -11.12 -12.65 -8.53
C THR A 184 -10.25 -11.99 -9.60
N LEU A 185 -8.96 -12.29 -9.69
CA LEU A 185 -8.11 -11.82 -10.78
C LEU A 185 -8.57 -12.34 -12.15
N GLU A 186 -9.01 -13.59 -12.26
CA GLU A 186 -9.53 -14.12 -13.51
C GLU A 186 -10.85 -13.42 -13.94
N ARG A 187 -11.71 -13.05 -13.01
CA ARG A 187 -12.89 -12.20 -13.32
C ARG A 187 -12.45 -10.81 -13.77
N MET A 188 -11.54 -10.16 -13.02
CA MET A 188 -11.00 -8.85 -13.36
C MET A 188 -10.37 -8.83 -14.76
N LYS A 189 -9.74 -9.92 -15.20
CA LYS A 189 -9.18 -10.07 -16.55
C LYS A 189 -10.24 -9.90 -17.64
N THR A 190 -11.47 -10.31 -17.35
CA THR A 190 -12.62 -10.17 -18.26
C THR A 190 -13.27 -8.79 -18.13
N ASP A 191 -13.45 -8.32 -16.90
CA ASP A 191 -14.22 -7.11 -16.59
C ASP A 191 -13.41 -5.82 -16.80
N ASP A 192 -12.09 -5.86 -16.53
CA ASP A 192 -11.13 -4.77 -16.75
C ASP A 192 -9.72 -5.32 -17.00
N PRO A 193 -9.35 -5.65 -18.25
CA PRO A 193 -8.03 -6.18 -18.58
C PRO A 193 -6.86 -5.27 -18.20
N ASN A 194 -7.05 -3.94 -18.21
CA ASN A 194 -6.00 -2.99 -17.84
C ASN A 194 -5.74 -3.05 -16.33
N LEU A 195 -6.80 -3.11 -15.54
CA LEU A 195 -6.69 -3.23 -14.09
C LEU A 195 -6.09 -4.59 -13.70
N TYR A 196 -6.48 -5.67 -14.38
CA TYR A 196 -5.85 -6.98 -14.23
C TYR A 196 -4.34 -6.93 -14.42
N GLN A 197 -3.85 -6.29 -15.50
CA GLN A 197 -2.41 -6.17 -15.76
C GLN A 197 -1.67 -5.42 -14.64
N GLN A 198 -2.33 -4.48 -13.99
CA GLN A 198 -1.77 -3.74 -12.85
C GLN A 198 -1.74 -4.60 -11.57
N GLN A 199 -2.68 -5.54 -11.42
CA GLN A 199 -2.84 -6.31 -10.19
C GLN A 199 -2.16 -7.68 -10.21
N ILE A 200 -1.98 -8.32 -11.37
CA ILE A 200 -1.44 -9.68 -11.47
C ILE A 200 -0.04 -9.81 -10.85
N GLY A 201 0.78 -8.76 -10.95
CA GLY A 201 2.11 -8.71 -10.34
C GLY A 201 2.13 -8.80 -8.81
N PHE A 202 0.99 -8.61 -8.13
CA PHE A 202 0.90 -8.75 -6.67
C PHE A 202 0.66 -10.20 -6.23
N LEU A 203 0.30 -11.10 -7.14
CA LEU A 203 0.02 -12.48 -6.79
C LEU A 203 1.26 -13.25 -6.30
N PRO A 204 2.45 -13.13 -6.94
CA PRO A 204 3.68 -13.73 -6.42
C PRO A 204 4.05 -13.21 -5.02
N TYR A 205 3.82 -11.93 -4.75
CA TYR A 205 3.99 -11.40 -3.39
C TYR A 205 3.08 -12.12 -2.38
N LEU A 206 1.81 -12.30 -2.72
CA LEU A 206 0.84 -12.98 -1.85
C LEU A 206 1.27 -14.44 -1.56
N THR A 207 1.58 -15.20 -2.62
CA THR A 207 1.95 -16.61 -2.47
C THR A 207 3.27 -16.78 -1.72
N GLY A 208 4.26 -15.92 -1.98
CA GLY A 208 5.52 -15.89 -1.26
C GLY A 208 5.33 -15.53 0.23
N TYR A 209 4.45 -14.57 0.54
CA TYR A 209 4.13 -14.21 1.91
C TYR A 209 3.50 -15.38 2.68
N VAL A 210 2.53 -16.06 2.07
CA VAL A 210 1.87 -17.23 2.68
C VAL A 210 2.88 -18.38 2.88
N ALA A 211 3.72 -18.64 1.89
CA ALA A 211 4.79 -19.66 1.99
C ALA A 211 5.77 -19.34 3.13
N TYR A 212 6.20 -18.09 3.26
CA TYR A 212 7.10 -17.65 4.33
C TYR A 212 6.54 -17.96 5.73
N TYR A 213 5.27 -17.57 5.99
CA TYR A 213 4.64 -17.82 7.29
C TYR A 213 4.21 -19.28 7.48
N ALA A 214 4.14 -20.08 6.40
CA ALA A 214 3.99 -21.53 6.46
C ALA A 214 5.30 -22.27 6.80
N GLY A 215 6.46 -21.56 6.77
CA GLY A 215 7.79 -22.12 7.00
C GLY A 215 8.48 -22.62 5.74
N ASP A 216 7.88 -22.49 4.57
CA ASP A 216 8.48 -22.85 3.27
C ASP A 216 9.23 -21.63 2.69
N TYR A 217 10.43 -21.41 3.20
CA TYR A 217 11.25 -20.25 2.85
C TYR A 217 11.82 -20.33 1.43
N GLN A 218 12.00 -21.53 0.89
CA GLN A 218 12.48 -21.72 -0.49
C GLN A 218 11.42 -21.31 -1.50
N THR A 219 10.20 -21.79 -1.34
CA THR A 219 9.05 -21.35 -2.15
C THR A 219 8.79 -19.86 -1.99
N ALA A 220 8.90 -19.33 -0.77
CA ALA A 220 8.75 -17.90 -0.53
C ALA A 220 9.75 -17.08 -1.35
N LEU A 221 11.04 -17.43 -1.36
CA LEU A 221 12.07 -16.76 -2.15
C LEU A 221 11.80 -16.87 -3.65
N ALA A 222 11.44 -18.07 -4.14
CA ALA A 222 11.13 -18.28 -5.55
C ALA A 222 9.96 -17.41 -6.04
N ASP A 223 8.98 -17.19 -5.18
CA ASP A 223 7.84 -16.31 -5.50
C ASP A 223 8.21 -14.82 -5.38
N PHE A 224 8.92 -14.40 -4.34
CA PHE A 224 9.38 -13.01 -4.20
C PHE A 224 10.29 -12.57 -5.35
N GLN A 225 11.11 -13.47 -5.90
CA GLN A 225 11.97 -13.20 -7.05
C GLN A 225 11.20 -12.91 -8.35
N LYS A 226 9.93 -13.29 -8.44
CA LYS A 226 9.04 -12.96 -9.57
C LYS A 226 8.53 -11.52 -9.52
N ASP A 227 8.71 -10.82 -8.39
CA ASP A 227 8.30 -9.43 -8.25
C ASP A 227 9.25 -8.50 -8.98
N THR A 228 8.72 -7.77 -9.95
CA THR A 228 9.46 -6.82 -10.79
C THR A 228 9.28 -5.36 -10.34
N ARG A 229 8.52 -5.11 -9.26
CA ARG A 229 8.16 -3.75 -8.81
C ARG A 229 9.24 -3.07 -7.97
N ASN A 230 10.30 -3.80 -7.60
CA ASN A 230 11.34 -3.31 -6.70
C ASN A 230 10.79 -2.84 -5.33
N ASP A 231 9.87 -3.63 -4.78
CA ASP A 231 9.18 -3.33 -3.52
C ASP A 231 10.12 -3.52 -2.32
N ALA A 232 10.25 -2.48 -1.49
CA ALA A 232 11.16 -2.49 -0.34
C ALA A 232 10.77 -3.57 0.69
N PHE A 233 9.47 -3.78 0.92
CA PHE A 233 8.99 -4.80 1.84
C PHE A 233 9.34 -6.21 1.36
N ILE A 234 9.16 -6.49 0.06
CA ILE A 234 9.54 -7.77 -0.53
C ILE A 234 11.05 -8.00 -0.40
N THR A 235 11.85 -6.96 -0.61
CA THR A 235 13.30 -7.02 -0.39
C THR A 235 13.64 -7.40 1.05
N ALA A 236 12.95 -6.81 2.04
CA ALA A 236 13.10 -7.17 3.45
C ALA A 236 12.63 -8.60 3.74
N MET A 237 11.51 -9.05 3.14
CA MET A 237 11.02 -10.43 3.28
C MET A 237 12.00 -11.45 2.72
N MET A 238 12.69 -11.12 1.61
CA MET A 238 13.76 -11.99 1.07
C MET A 238 14.94 -12.07 2.04
N ALA A 239 15.36 -10.97 2.65
CA ALA A 239 16.39 -10.98 3.69
C ALA A 239 16.00 -11.89 4.87
N MET A 240 14.75 -11.74 5.35
CA MET A 240 14.21 -12.58 6.42
C MET A 240 14.16 -14.06 6.03
N ALA A 241 13.83 -14.38 4.78
CA ALA A 241 13.79 -15.76 4.29
C ALA A 241 15.20 -16.36 4.21
N TYR A 242 16.20 -15.61 3.75
CA TYR A 242 17.61 -16.05 3.76
C TYR A 242 18.13 -16.27 5.19
N GLU A 243 17.77 -15.42 6.16
CA GLU A 243 18.08 -15.68 7.58
C GLU A 243 17.53 -17.01 8.06
N LYS A 244 16.28 -17.33 7.70
CA LYS A 244 15.64 -18.60 8.10
C LYS A 244 16.29 -19.83 7.45
N LEU A 245 16.88 -19.67 6.28
CA LEU A 245 17.62 -20.71 5.58
C LEU A 245 19.10 -20.80 6.01
N GLY A 246 19.57 -19.89 6.87
CA GLY A 246 20.95 -19.85 7.35
C GLY A 246 21.94 -19.23 6.36
N ASP A 247 21.48 -18.65 5.25
CA ASP A 247 22.32 -17.92 4.30
C ASP A 247 22.50 -16.46 4.75
N ASN A 248 23.37 -16.29 5.77
CA ASN A 248 23.63 -15.01 6.37
C ASN A 248 24.28 -13.98 5.41
N ALA A 249 25.01 -14.46 4.40
CA ALA A 249 25.64 -13.59 3.41
C ALA A 249 24.57 -12.94 2.53
N LYS A 250 23.65 -13.74 1.99
CA LYS A 250 22.50 -13.24 1.23
C LYS A 250 21.56 -12.40 2.08
N ALA A 251 21.28 -12.82 3.31
CA ALA A 251 20.46 -12.05 4.23
C ALA A 251 21.01 -10.63 4.41
N LYS A 252 22.32 -10.51 4.67
CA LYS A 252 22.99 -9.20 4.79
C LYS A 252 22.91 -8.37 3.51
N GLU A 253 23.14 -8.98 2.34
CA GLU A 253 23.00 -8.31 1.04
C GLU A 253 21.60 -7.70 0.87
N TYR A 254 20.55 -8.48 1.16
CA TYR A 254 19.17 -8.01 1.00
C TYR A 254 18.77 -6.99 2.08
N TRP A 255 19.31 -7.09 3.31
CA TRP A 255 19.12 -6.05 4.31
C TRP A 255 19.76 -4.72 3.88
N GLN A 256 20.94 -4.75 3.28
CA GLN A 256 21.58 -3.55 2.73
C GLN A 256 20.74 -2.90 1.61
N LYS A 257 20.16 -3.74 0.71
CA LYS A 257 19.23 -3.25 -0.31
C LYS A 257 17.98 -2.62 0.32
N ALA A 258 17.40 -3.25 1.33
CA ALA A 258 16.23 -2.75 2.03
C ALA A 258 16.51 -1.42 2.77
N ALA A 259 17.67 -1.31 3.44
CA ALA A 259 18.10 -0.06 4.10
C ALA A 259 18.30 1.09 3.12
N GLY A 260 18.73 0.79 1.89
CA GLY A 260 18.92 1.76 0.80
C GLY A 260 17.64 2.13 0.05
N ALA A 261 16.50 1.52 0.39
CA ALA A 261 15.24 1.81 -0.28
C ALA A 261 14.82 3.28 -0.12
N ARG A 262 14.14 3.79 -1.14
CA ARG A 262 13.64 5.17 -1.17
C ARG A 262 12.12 5.15 -1.30
N GLY A 263 11.46 5.91 -0.46
CA GLY A 263 10.00 6.04 -0.47
C GLY A 263 9.45 6.47 0.87
N HIS A 264 8.30 7.14 0.84
CA HIS A 264 7.55 7.51 2.03
C HIS A 264 6.17 6.86 1.94
N ASN A 265 6.17 5.54 2.19
CA ASN A 265 5.04 4.63 1.99
C ASN A 265 5.16 3.42 2.92
N PRO A 266 4.10 2.62 3.12
CA PRO A 266 4.13 1.47 4.03
C PRO A 266 5.26 0.46 3.77
N PRO A 267 5.60 0.07 2.52
CA PRO A 267 6.75 -0.79 2.25
C PRO A 267 8.08 -0.28 2.81
N ALA A 268 8.40 0.99 2.57
CA ALA A 268 9.63 1.61 3.05
C ALA A 268 9.61 1.81 4.57
N ALA A 269 8.43 2.16 5.13
CA ALA A 269 8.25 2.36 6.57
C ALA A 269 8.53 1.10 7.38
N PHE A 270 8.30 -0.09 6.82
CA PHE A 270 8.73 -1.34 7.45
C PHE A 270 10.19 -1.68 7.12
N ALA A 271 10.55 -1.63 5.84
CA ALA A 271 11.81 -2.18 5.36
C ALA A 271 13.05 -1.41 5.87
N VAL A 272 13.01 -0.07 5.78
CA VAL A 272 14.18 0.77 6.10
C VAL A 272 14.57 0.70 7.58
N PRO A 273 13.68 0.95 8.56
CA PRO A 273 14.07 0.88 9.97
C PRO A 273 14.38 -0.55 10.41
N THR A 274 13.68 -1.56 9.87
CA THR A 274 13.98 -2.96 10.18
C THR A 274 15.36 -3.35 9.68
N ALA A 275 15.71 -2.98 8.45
CA ALA A 275 17.00 -3.29 7.86
C ALA A 275 18.16 -2.60 8.62
N ARG A 276 18.02 -1.33 8.95
CA ARG A 276 19.03 -0.61 9.77
C ARG A 276 19.27 -1.29 11.10
N LYS A 277 18.19 -1.61 11.82
CA LYS A 277 18.31 -2.36 13.08
C LYS A 277 19.05 -3.68 12.90
N LYS A 278 18.81 -4.40 11.80
CA LYS A 278 19.47 -5.68 11.47
C LYS A 278 20.94 -5.51 11.13
N LEU A 279 21.31 -4.36 10.57
CA LEU A 279 22.70 -4.04 10.22
C LEU A 279 23.47 -3.38 11.38
N GLY A 280 22.81 -3.01 12.48
CA GLY A 280 23.40 -2.34 13.63
C GLY A 280 23.61 -0.84 13.42
N GLU A 281 22.79 -0.22 12.58
CA GLU A 281 22.81 1.22 12.24
C GLU A 281 21.77 2.00 13.05
#